data_3368ea6ecf999db320ff7bd2aca5b547
#
_entry.id   3368ea6ecf999db320ff7bd2aca5b547
#
_cell.length_a   1.000
_cell.length_b   1.000
_cell.length_c   1.000
_cell.angle_alpha   90.00
_cell.angle_beta   90.00
_cell.angle_gamma   90.00
#
_symmetry.space_group_name_H-M   'P 1'
#
loop_
_entity.id
_entity.type
_entity.pdbx_description
1 polymer ?
#
loop_
_entity_poly.entity_id
_entity_poly.type
_entity_poly.pdbx_seq_one_letter_code
_entity_poly.pdbx_strand_id
1 'polypeptide(L)'
;DLILPGSAFTEQDGFYTNLEGKIQKAFKASYPTELAKEDWLIINEIAKLVRNKHLFKNKDDLVDSMFNYLNQERKEEFIKTDYNFESEKIAIDEIDYYFSNVIAKNSKTMSECRSLRSNFEKTGTEG
;
A
#
# COMPACT_ATOMS: atom_id res chain seq x y z
N ASP A 1 -14.28 15.85 -12.78
CA ASP A 1 -14.47 14.76 -11.81
C ASP A 1 -13.52 14.96 -10.63
N LEU A 2 -13.77 14.30 -9.52
CA LEU A 2 -13.03 14.46 -8.26
C LEU A 2 -12.06 13.30 -8.07
N ILE A 3 -10.80 13.61 -7.76
CA ILE A 3 -9.79 12.63 -7.35
C ILE A 3 -9.39 12.93 -5.91
N LEU A 4 -9.45 11.91 -5.04
CA LEU A 4 -9.03 12.00 -3.64
C LEU A 4 -7.76 11.13 -3.49
N PRO A 5 -6.59 11.74 -3.21
CA PRO A 5 -5.35 10.98 -3.10
C PRO A 5 -5.33 10.16 -1.82
N GLY A 6 -5.33 8.82 -1.97
CA GLY A 6 -5.13 7.86 -0.89
C GLY A 6 -3.65 7.54 -0.67
N SER A 7 -3.28 7.12 0.54
CA SER A 7 -1.94 6.65 0.84
C SER A 7 -1.69 5.24 0.30
N ALA A 8 -0.44 4.94 -0.05
CA ALA A 8 -0.05 3.59 -0.44
C ALA A 8 -0.09 2.63 0.78
N PHE A 9 -0.15 1.32 0.52
CA PHE A 9 -0.20 0.30 1.59
C PHE A 9 1.03 0.33 2.51
N THR A 10 2.18 0.83 2.03
CA THR A 10 3.40 1.03 2.81
C THR A 10 3.40 2.30 3.65
N GLU A 11 2.46 3.19 3.42
CA GLU A 11 2.36 4.51 4.05
C GLU A 11 1.27 4.56 5.13
N GLN A 12 0.59 3.46 5.36
CA GLN A 12 -0.48 3.34 6.36
C GLN A 12 -0.39 2.04 7.16
N ASP A 13 -0.80 2.10 8.42
CA ASP A 13 -1.03 0.89 9.19
C ASP A 13 -2.35 0.26 8.75
N GLY A 14 -2.40 -1.06 8.66
CA GLY A 14 -3.61 -1.75 8.24
C GLY A 14 -3.67 -3.20 8.68
N PHE A 15 -4.81 -3.82 8.45
CA PHE A 15 -5.00 -5.27 8.62
C PHE A 15 -5.26 -5.88 7.26
N TYR A 16 -4.55 -6.95 6.97
CA TYR A 16 -4.63 -7.67 5.70
C TYR A 16 -4.98 -9.13 5.96
N THR A 17 -5.86 -9.66 5.17
CA THR A 17 -6.26 -11.07 5.24
C THR A 17 -5.58 -11.84 4.12
N ASN A 18 -4.86 -12.91 4.46
CA ASN A 18 -4.26 -13.79 3.47
C ASN A 18 -5.28 -14.77 2.87
N LEU A 19 -4.85 -15.60 1.92
CA LEU A 19 -5.71 -16.58 1.24
C LEU A 19 -6.28 -17.67 2.19
N GLU A 20 -5.65 -17.88 3.34
CA GLU A 20 -6.12 -18.81 4.38
C GLU A 20 -7.13 -18.17 5.34
N GLY A 21 -7.45 -16.88 5.16
CA GLY A 21 -8.35 -16.14 6.04
C GLY A 21 -7.67 -15.60 7.31
N LYS A 22 -6.34 -15.71 7.44
CA LYS A 22 -5.61 -15.18 8.58
C LYS A 22 -5.47 -13.66 8.47
N ILE A 23 -5.96 -12.95 9.49
CA ILE A 23 -5.83 -11.48 9.60
C ILE A 23 -4.49 -11.15 10.24
N GLN A 24 -3.71 -10.31 9.58
CA GLN A 24 -2.38 -9.88 10.01
C GLN A 24 -2.30 -8.36 9.99
N LYS A 25 -1.64 -7.78 11.01
CA LYS A 25 -1.37 -6.35 11.07
C LYS A 25 -0.11 -6.03 10.28
N ALA A 26 -0.20 -5.02 9.42
CA ALA A 26 0.94 -4.41 8.76
C ALA A 26 1.18 -3.02 9.32
N PHE A 27 2.43 -2.68 9.51
CA PHE A 27 2.86 -1.37 9.98
C PHE A 27 3.36 -0.54 8.82
N LYS A 28 3.08 0.75 8.86
CA LYS A 28 3.62 1.67 7.86
C LYS A 28 5.15 1.70 7.92
N ALA A 29 5.75 1.71 6.74
CA ALA A 29 7.20 1.84 6.56
C ALA A 29 7.61 3.25 6.14
N SER A 30 6.67 4.06 5.66
CA SER A 30 6.89 5.42 5.17
C SER A 30 5.72 6.32 5.55
N TYR A 31 5.78 7.57 5.14
CA TYR A 31 4.70 8.54 5.34
C TYR A 31 4.06 8.88 4.00
N PRO A 32 2.72 9.15 3.98
CA PRO A 32 2.05 9.61 2.78
C PRO A 32 2.71 10.86 2.19
N THR A 33 2.75 10.93 0.87
CA THR A 33 3.32 12.07 0.16
C THR A 33 2.30 13.20 0.04
N GLU A 34 2.75 14.45 0.24
CA GLU A 34 1.98 15.68 0.02
C GLU A 34 0.57 15.67 0.66
N LEU A 35 -0.48 15.63 -0.18
CA LEU A 35 -1.88 15.69 0.25
C LEU A 35 -2.51 14.31 0.45
N ALA A 36 -1.77 13.22 0.21
CA ALA A 36 -2.29 11.86 0.38
C ALA A 36 -2.61 11.58 1.85
N LYS A 37 -3.76 10.95 2.08
CA LYS A 37 -4.25 10.57 3.42
C LYS A 37 -4.63 9.11 3.45
N GLU A 38 -4.62 8.51 4.65
CA GLU A 38 -5.17 7.16 4.83
C GLU A 38 -6.65 7.14 4.43
N ASP A 39 -7.07 6.10 3.71
CA ASP A 39 -8.41 6.00 3.11
C ASP A 39 -9.54 6.20 4.13
N TRP A 40 -9.37 5.66 5.34
CA TRP A 40 -10.37 5.81 6.39
C TRP A 40 -10.55 7.26 6.85
N LEU A 41 -9.48 8.08 6.81
CA LEU A 41 -9.55 9.51 7.12
C LEU A 41 -10.34 10.25 6.05
N ILE A 42 -10.09 9.92 4.78
CA ILE A 42 -10.83 10.50 3.65
C ILE A 42 -12.32 10.21 3.80
N ILE A 43 -12.67 8.94 4.05
CA ILE A 43 -14.06 8.51 4.24
C ILE A 43 -14.68 9.19 5.46
N ASN A 44 -13.92 9.33 6.54
CA ASN A 44 -14.40 9.97 7.77
C ASN A 44 -14.66 11.47 7.59
N GLU A 45 -13.83 12.16 6.80
CA GLU A 45 -14.04 13.56 6.44
C GLU A 45 -15.26 13.73 5.52
N ILE A 46 -15.45 12.86 4.53
CA ILE A 46 -16.65 12.86 3.68
C ILE A 46 -17.92 12.65 4.53
N ALA A 47 -17.87 11.70 5.46
CA ALA A 47 -19.01 11.45 6.35
C ALA A 47 -19.34 12.65 7.22
N LYS A 48 -18.33 13.38 7.69
CA LYS A 48 -18.53 14.62 8.42
C LYS A 48 -19.21 15.68 7.56
N LEU A 49 -18.83 15.81 6.29
CA LEU A 49 -19.45 16.78 5.37
C LEU A 49 -20.91 16.43 5.07
N VAL A 50 -21.22 15.14 4.87
CA VAL A 50 -22.56 14.68 4.46
C VAL A 50 -23.51 14.56 5.66
N ARG A 51 -23.01 14.06 6.81
CA ARG A 51 -23.82 13.72 7.99
C ARG A 51 -23.60 14.64 9.18
N ASN A 52 -22.70 15.62 9.05
CA ASN A 52 -22.24 16.51 10.12
C ASN A 52 -21.67 15.77 11.34
N LYS A 53 -21.17 14.53 11.12
CA LYS A 53 -20.60 13.67 12.17
C LYS A 53 -19.52 12.74 11.59
N HIS A 54 -18.41 12.59 12.31
CA HIS A 54 -17.42 11.56 12.00
C HIS A 54 -18.00 10.15 12.25
N LEU A 55 -17.63 9.18 11.42
CA LEU A 55 -17.99 7.76 11.61
C LEU A 55 -17.20 7.16 12.78
N PHE A 56 -15.91 7.46 12.84
CA PHE A 56 -14.99 6.96 13.84
C PHE A 56 -14.24 8.11 14.51
N LYS A 57 -13.99 7.99 15.81
CA LYS A 57 -13.28 9.00 16.60
C LYS A 57 -11.78 8.95 16.33
N ASN A 58 -11.24 7.76 16.18
CA ASN A 58 -9.83 7.48 15.92
C ASN A 58 -9.69 6.12 15.21
N LYS A 59 -8.46 5.74 14.91
CA LYS A 59 -8.15 4.47 14.21
C LYS A 59 -8.48 3.24 15.05
N ASP A 60 -8.33 3.29 16.37
CA ASP A 60 -8.67 2.18 17.25
C ASP A 60 -10.17 1.92 17.26
N ASP A 61 -11.00 2.95 17.29
CA ASP A 61 -12.46 2.85 17.18
C ASP A 61 -12.90 2.20 15.86
N LEU A 62 -12.23 2.55 14.75
CA LEU A 62 -12.42 1.88 13.45
C LEU A 62 -12.04 0.40 13.51
N VAL A 63 -10.86 0.08 14.07
CA VAL A 63 -10.36 -1.29 14.15
C VAL A 63 -11.25 -2.15 15.03
N ASP A 64 -11.67 -1.66 16.19
CA ASP A 64 -12.57 -2.37 17.08
C ASP A 64 -13.94 -2.61 16.43
N SER A 65 -14.46 -1.63 15.70
CA SER A 65 -15.69 -1.77 14.92
C SER A 65 -15.56 -2.83 13.82
N MET A 66 -14.41 -2.90 13.15
CA MET A 66 -14.11 -3.91 12.14
C MET A 66 -14.09 -5.32 12.74
N PHE A 67 -13.37 -5.53 13.84
CA PHE A 67 -13.28 -6.84 14.49
C PHE A 67 -14.64 -7.29 15.06
N ASN A 68 -15.42 -6.37 15.64
CA ASN A 68 -16.78 -6.64 16.06
C ASN A 68 -17.68 -7.07 14.89
N TYR A 69 -17.57 -6.40 13.73
CA TYR A 69 -18.32 -6.75 12.53
C TYR A 69 -17.96 -8.15 11.99
N LEU A 70 -16.68 -8.51 12.08
CA LEU A 70 -16.16 -9.81 11.65
C LEU A 70 -16.43 -10.94 12.65
N ASN A 71 -16.97 -10.66 13.84
CA ASN A 71 -17.08 -11.60 14.96
C ASN A 71 -15.74 -12.29 15.31
N GLN A 72 -14.63 -11.55 15.25
CA GLN A 72 -13.30 -12.05 15.53
C GLN A 72 -12.67 -11.25 16.67
N GLU A 73 -11.86 -11.93 17.47
CA GLU A 73 -11.05 -11.26 18.49
C GLU A 73 -9.85 -10.56 17.87
N ARG A 74 -9.57 -9.34 18.33
CA ARG A 74 -8.34 -8.62 17.95
C ARG A 74 -7.15 -9.30 18.61
N LYS A 75 -6.37 -10.05 17.82
CA LYS A 75 -5.11 -10.65 18.26
C LYS A 75 -3.96 -9.89 17.59
N GLU A 76 -3.19 -9.16 18.39
CA GLU A 76 -1.95 -8.53 17.96
C GLU A 76 -0.78 -9.41 18.44
N GLU A 77 -0.32 -10.33 17.60
CA GLU A 77 0.89 -11.10 17.86
C GLU A 77 2.10 -10.28 17.37
N PHE A 78 2.84 -9.72 18.32
CA PHE A 78 4.16 -9.16 18.05
C PHE A 78 5.19 -10.28 18.09
N ILE A 79 5.67 -10.69 16.93
CA ILE A 79 6.89 -11.50 16.87
C ILE A 79 8.05 -10.53 17.05
N LYS A 80 8.59 -10.49 18.29
CA LYS A 80 9.85 -9.78 18.56
C LYS A 80 10.97 -10.58 17.91
N THR A 81 11.44 -10.12 16.77
CA THR A 81 12.65 -10.67 16.14
C THR A 81 13.79 -9.74 16.48
N ASP A 82 14.78 -10.26 17.21
CA ASP A 82 16.04 -9.55 17.42
C ASP A 82 16.85 -9.60 16.12
N TYR A 83 16.59 -8.65 15.23
CA TYR A 83 17.43 -8.45 14.05
C TYR A 83 18.55 -7.48 14.39
N ASN A 84 19.78 -7.94 14.26
CA ASN A 84 20.92 -7.06 14.11
C ASN A 84 20.91 -6.54 12.67
N PHE A 85 20.49 -5.30 12.50
CA PHE A 85 20.63 -4.63 11.21
C PHE A 85 22.09 -4.28 10.99
N GLU A 86 22.76 -5.00 10.12
CA GLU A 86 24.02 -4.55 9.56
C GLU A 86 23.75 -3.36 8.64
N SER A 87 24.56 -2.31 8.75
CA SER A 87 24.39 -1.05 8.02
C SER A 87 24.82 -1.17 6.55
N GLU A 88 24.51 -2.29 5.90
CA GLU A 88 24.76 -2.45 4.48
C GLU A 88 23.67 -1.79 3.64
N LYS A 89 24.10 -1.13 2.57
CA LYS A 89 23.15 -0.59 1.58
C LYS A 89 22.42 -1.75 0.92
N ILE A 90 21.12 -1.79 1.08
CA ILE A 90 20.28 -2.72 0.34
C ILE A 90 20.33 -2.33 -1.14
N ALA A 91 20.95 -3.18 -1.97
CA ALA A 91 20.85 -3.05 -3.40
C ALA A 91 19.44 -3.51 -3.83
N ILE A 92 18.66 -2.60 -4.36
CA ILE A 92 17.35 -2.91 -4.93
C ILE A 92 17.58 -3.09 -6.43
N ASP A 93 17.35 -4.30 -6.94
CA ASP A 93 17.31 -4.52 -8.37
C ASP A 93 16.13 -3.75 -9.00
N GLU A 94 16.35 -3.18 -10.16
CA GLU A 94 15.28 -2.50 -10.89
C GLU A 94 14.13 -3.46 -11.18
N ILE A 95 12.94 -3.08 -10.73
CA ILE A 95 11.73 -3.87 -10.99
C ILE A 95 11.32 -3.69 -12.45
N ASP A 96 11.39 -4.77 -13.23
CA ASP A 96 10.89 -4.77 -14.59
C ASP A 96 9.37 -4.91 -14.62
N TYR A 97 8.66 -3.78 -14.64
CA TYR A 97 7.20 -3.74 -14.64
C TYR A 97 6.55 -4.44 -15.83
N TYR A 98 7.24 -4.53 -16.97
CA TYR A 98 6.71 -5.17 -18.16
C TYR A 98 6.78 -6.71 -18.07
N PHE A 99 7.68 -7.23 -17.24
CA PHE A 99 7.94 -8.66 -17.07
C PHE A 99 7.71 -9.14 -15.64
N SER A 100 6.77 -8.53 -14.94
CA SER A 100 6.47 -8.82 -13.53
C SER A 100 5.92 -10.23 -13.25
N ASN A 101 5.34 -10.88 -14.26
CA ASN A 101 4.79 -12.24 -14.13
C ASN A 101 4.91 -13.04 -15.43
N VAL A 102 4.60 -14.34 -15.37
CA VAL A 102 4.73 -15.26 -16.51
C VAL A 102 3.86 -14.85 -17.71
N ILE A 103 2.66 -14.33 -17.46
CA ILE A 103 1.74 -13.88 -18.51
C ILE A 103 2.31 -12.65 -19.22
N ALA A 104 2.77 -11.67 -18.46
CA ALA A 104 3.39 -10.47 -19.00
C ALA A 104 4.65 -10.77 -19.81
N LYS A 105 5.49 -11.71 -19.34
CA LYS A 105 6.70 -12.15 -20.08
C LYS A 105 6.39 -12.76 -21.44
N ASN A 106 5.25 -13.41 -21.61
CA ASN A 106 4.82 -14.02 -22.87
C ASN A 106 3.97 -13.08 -23.72
N SER A 107 3.67 -11.88 -23.26
CA SER A 107 2.90 -10.88 -24.01
C SER A 107 3.80 -10.14 -24.99
N LYS A 108 3.44 -10.21 -26.27
CA LYS A 108 4.12 -9.46 -27.35
C LYS A 108 4.06 -7.95 -27.09
N THR A 109 2.90 -7.44 -26.67
CA THR A 109 2.72 -6.01 -26.35
C THR A 109 3.64 -5.55 -25.23
N MET A 110 3.78 -6.34 -24.14
CA MET A 110 4.68 -6.01 -23.04
C MET A 110 6.15 -6.02 -23.48
N SER A 111 6.54 -6.94 -24.35
CA SER A 111 7.87 -6.99 -24.94
C SER A 111 8.17 -5.76 -25.81
N GLU A 112 7.21 -5.32 -26.61
CA GLU A 112 7.32 -4.12 -27.43
C GLU A 112 7.44 -2.85 -26.57
N CYS A 113 6.60 -2.70 -25.54
CA CYS A 113 6.68 -1.60 -24.58
C CYS A 113 8.03 -1.53 -23.87
N ARG A 114 8.56 -2.68 -23.43
CA ARG A 114 9.88 -2.76 -22.80
C ARG A 114 10.99 -2.31 -23.74
N SER A 115 10.95 -2.77 -24.98
CA SER A 115 11.93 -2.40 -26.01
C SER A 115 11.89 -0.91 -26.32
N LEU A 116 10.71 -0.30 -26.40
CA LEU A 116 10.55 1.14 -26.59
C LEU A 116 11.18 1.92 -25.44
N ARG A 117 10.89 1.54 -24.18
CA ARG A 117 11.49 2.18 -23.00
C ARG A 117 13.02 2.12 -23.04
N SER A 118 13.59 0.94 -23.28
CA SER A 118 15.06 0.78 -23.34
C SER A 118 15.72 1.60 -24.47
N ASN A 119 15.00 1.88 -25.54
CA ASN A 119 15.47 2.75 -26.61
C ASN A 119 15.44 4.23 -26.22
N PHE A 120 14.41 4.66 -25.47
CA PHE A 120 14.35 6.03 -24.91
C PHE A 120 15.50 6.30 -23.95
N GLU A 121 15.82 5.36 -23.06
CA GLU A 121 16.94 5.48 -22.12
C GLU A 121 18.31 5.53 -22.82
N LYS A 122 18.46 4.92 -24.01
CA LYS A 122 19.70 4.94 -24.80
C LYS A 122 19.87 6.20 -25.67
N THR A 123 18.81 6.91 -25.99
CA THR A 123 18.86 8.10 -26.84
C THR A 123 19.26 9.37 -26.11
N GLY A 124 19.59 9.30 -24.82
CA GLY A 124 20.32 10.35 -24.12
C GLY A 124 19.66 11.73 -24.11
N THR A 125 18.36 11.81 -24.18
CA THR A 125 17.65 13.06 -23.85
C THR A 125 17.55 13.20 -22.35
N GLU A 126 18.69 13.39 -21.70
CA GLU A 126 18.73 14.03 -20.40
C GLU A 126 18.31 15.49 -20.59
N GLY A 127 17.06 15.78 -20.19
CA GLY A 127 16.56 17.13 -20.06
C GLY A 127 16.56 17.51 -18.59
#